data_d88a478cb7e5c0a0dbc2e812a63efeb4
#
_entry.id   d88a478cb7e5c0a0dbc2e812a63efeb4
#
_cell.length_a   1.000
_cell.length_b   1.000
_cell.length_c   1.000
_cell.angle_alpha   90.00
_cell.angle_beta   90.00
_cell.angle_gamma   90.00
#
_symmetry.space_group_name_H-M   'P 1'
#
loop_
_entity.id
_entity.type
_entity.pdbx_description
1 polymer ?
#
loop_
_entity_poly.entity_id
_entity_poly.type
_entity_poly.pdbx_seq_one_letter_code
_entity_poly.pdbx_strand_id
1 'polypeptide(L)'
;MITRFFLILVVFLNSSVIDGETIEWNDAKKLSWADFKGPKQTESDAAAVTASGITFTYSVRKTDNRITDFDAQAEAYFYTEDSWYIEDRCNDHILAHEQLHFDITELHVRIFRYRLARLQVSQNIKAQLNTLHKAVNKELADMQSQYDTQSQNSINKEEQAKWAAYVTENLKKFEAYKSQQ
;
A
#
# COMPACT_ATOMS: atom_id res chain seq x y z
N MET A 1 5.82 -19.31 46.81
CA MET A 1 5.56 -19.32 45.34
C MET A 1 4.84 -18.02 44.98
N ILE A 2 5.56 -17.08 44.36
CA ILE A 2 4.98 -15.79 43.95
C ILE A 2 4.59 -15.94 42.48
N THR A 3 3.29 -16.01 42.26
CA THR A 3 2.71 -16.10 40.89
C THR A 3 2.87 -14.72 40.25
N ARG A 4 3.80 -14.59 39.29
CA ARG A 4 3.97 -13.39 38.49
C ARG A 4 2.83 -13.29 37.46
N PHE A 5 1.91 -12.35 37.65
CA PHE A 5 0.91 -11.99 36.66
C PHE A 5 1.58 -11.19 35.55
N PHE A 6 1.61 -11.77 34.33
CA PHE A 6 1.97 -11.05 33.12
C PHE A 6 0.79 -10.19 32.65
N LEU A 7 0.90 -8.88 32.82
CA LEU A 7 -0.07 -7.96 32.24
C LEU A 7 0.28 -7.73 30.78
N ILE A 8 -0.43 -8.39 29.87
CA ILE A 8 -0.34 -8.13 28.43
C ILE A 8 -1.19 -6.90 28.13
N LEU A 9 -0.56 -5.74 27.97
CA LEU A 9 -1.22 -4.54 27.51
C LEU A 9 -1.25 -4.54 25.98
N VAL A 10 -2.35 -5.00 25.39
CA VAL A 10 -2.64 -4.87 23.95
C VAL A 10 -3.14 -3.45 23.71
N VAL A 11 -2.31 -2.59 23.16
CA VAL A 11 -2.72 -1.25 22.73
C VAL A 11 -3.25 -1.35 21.30
N PHE A 12 -4.56 -1.39 21.13
CA PHE A 12 -5.21 -1.16 19.84
C PHE A 12 -5.06 0.33 19.50
N LEU A 13 -4.19 0.65 18.55
CA LEU A 13 -4.25 1.96 17.90
C LEU A 13 -5.41 1.91 16.91
N ASN A 14 -6.32 2.86 17.03
CA ASN A 14 -7.46 3.01 16.16
C ASN A 14 -7.01 2.99 14.70
N SER A 15 -7.16 1.83 14.05
CA SER A 15 -7.34 1.79 12.61
C SER A 15 -8.71 2.42 12.36
N SER A 16 -8.76 3.51 11.62
CA SER A 16 -10.01 3.93 10.99
C SER A 16 -10.57 2.68 10.32
N VAL A 17 -11.75 2.23 10.76
CA VAL A 17 -12.49 1.20 10.04
C VAL A 17 -12.71 1.80 8.67
N ILE A 18 -12.05 1.26 7.64
CA ILE A 18 -12.35 1.58 6.26
C ILE A 18 -13.70 0.90 6.04
N ASP A 19 -14.77 1.71 6.06
CA ASP A 19 -16.14 1.27 5.86
C ASP A 19 -16.36 1.14 4.34
N GLY A 20 -15.82 0.08 3.74
CA GLY A 20 -15.88 -0.18 2.31
C GLY A 20 -15.19 -1.50 1.95
N GLU A 21 -15.61 -2.09 0.82
CA GLU A 21 -14.97 -3.29 0.28
C GLU A 21 -13.56 -2.94 -0.20
N THR A 22 -12.56 -3.70 0.26
CA THR A 22 -11.16 -3.56 -0.14
C THR A 22 -10.65 -4.81 -0.83
N ILE A 23 -9.73 -4.64 -1.77
CA ILE A 23 -9.05 -5.74 -2.45
C ILE A 23 -7.58 -5.69 -2.06
N GLU A 24 -7.08 -6.75 -1.42
CA GLU A 24 -5.66 -6.93 -1.18
C GLU A 24 -4.94 -7.25 -2.48
N TRP A 25 -3.73 -6.68 -2.64
CA TRP A 25 -2.95 -6.90 -3.85
C TRP A 25 -2.55 -8.38 -3.99
N ASN A 26 -2.75 -8.91 -5.21
CA ASN A 26 -2.41 -10.28 -5.56
C ASN A 26 -1.89 -10.32 -7.01
N ASP A 27 -0.76 -10.99 -7.24
CA ASP A 27 -0.18 -11.08 -8.58
C ASP A 27 -1.01 -11.94 -9.55
N ALA A 28 -1.75 -12.93 -9.02
CA ALA A 28 -2.60 -13.81 -9.81
C ALA A 28 -3.97 -13.18 -10.16
N LYS A 29 -4.38 -12.13 -9.43
CA LYS A 29 -5.68 -11.47 -9.63
C LYS A 29 -5.47 -9.99 -9.96
N LYS A 30 -5.67 -9.62 -11.20
CA LYS A 30 -5.63 -8.22 -11.64
C LYS A 30 -7.00 -7.55 -11.48
N LEU A 31 -6.98 -6.22 -11.36
CA LEU A 31 -8.19 -5.41 -11.31
C LEU A 31 -8.98 -5.53 -12.61
N SER A 32 -10.29 -5.40 -12.49
CA SER A 32 -11.23 -5.25 -13.58
C SER A 32 -12.08 -3.99 -13.35
N TRP A 33 -12.76 -3.50 -14.39
CA TRP A 33 -13.67 -2.35 -14.23
C TRP A 33 -14.80 -2.60 -13.21
N ALA A 34 -15.16 -3.85 -12.95
CA ALA A 34 -16.17 -4.20 -11.94
C ALA A 34 -15.71 -3.94 -10.50
N ASP A 35 -14.40 -3.72 -10.29
CA ASP A 35 -13.83 -3.42 -8.98
C ASP A 35 -13.90 -1.91 -8.64
N PHE A 36 -14.15 -1.05 -9.64
CA PHE A 36 -14.26 0.41 -9.51
C PHE A 36 -15.71 0.79 -9.24
N LYS A 37 -16.10 0.89 -7.97
CA LYS A 37 -17.49 1.05 -7.51
C LYS A 37 -17.81 2.46 -7.01
N GLY A 38 -16.79 3.32 -6.91
CA GLY A 38 -16.93 4.68 -6.40
C GLY A 38 -17.79 5.59 -7.29
N PRO A 39 -18.30 6.68 -6.75
CA PRO A 39 -19.13 7.62 -7.49
C PRO A 39 -18.31 8.32 -8.59
N LYS A 40 -18.82 8.24 -9.82
CA LYS A 40 -18.18 8.84 -11.01
C LYS A 40 -18.10 10.37 -10.84
N GLN A 41 -16.93 10.93 -11.06
CA GLN A 41 -16.71 12.39 -11.04
C GLN A 41 -16.70 12.94 -12.47
N THR A 42 -17.88 13.14 -13.04
CA THR A 42 -18.04 13.53 -14.45
C THR A 42 -17.49 14.92 -14.80
N GLU A 43 -17.26 15.77 -13.80
CA GLU A 43 -16.63 17.08 -13.96
C GLU A 43 -15.10 17.02 -13.93
N SER A 44 -14.54 15.84 -13.65
CA SER A 44 -13.09 15.60 -13.68
C SER A 44 -12.60 15.38 -15.11
N ASP A 45 -11.39 15.85 -15.42
CA ASP A 45 -10.69 15.54 -16.66
C ASP A 45 -10.19 14.07 -16.69
N ALA A 46 -10.07 13.41 -15.53
CA ALA A 46 -9.68 12.02 -15.43
C ALA A 46 -10.76 11.09 -16.04
N ALA A 47 -10.32 10.02 -16.69
CA ALA A 47 -11.21 8.96 -17.20
C ALA A 47 -11.49 7.91 -16.12
N ALA A 48 -10.51 7.66 -15.25
CA ALA A 48 -10.59 6.75 -14.12
C ALA A 48 -9.69 7.25 -12.98
N VAL A 49 -9.88 6.73 -11.78
CA VAL A 49 -9.04 6.97 -10.61
C VAL A 49 -8.93 5.70 -9.79
N THR A 50 -7.71 5.27 -9.52
CA THR A 50 -7.38 4.22 -8.57
C THR A 50 -7.09 4.81 -7.21
N ALA A 51 -7.90 4.50 -6.21
CA ALA A 51 -7.60 4.71 -4.81
C ALA A 51 -6.94 3.46 -4.24
N SER A 52 -5.68 3.55 -3.88
CA SER A 52 -4.94 2.47 -3.22
C SER A 52 -4.04 3.01 -2.13
N GLY A 53 -3.70 2.18 -1.13
CA GLY A 53 -2.89 2.62 -0.01
C GLY A 53 -2.26 1.50 0.78
N ILE A 54 -1.42 1.90 1.73
CA ILE A 54 -0.68 1.02 2.64
C ILE A 54 -1.41 0.96 3.98
N THR A 55 -1.95 -0.20 4.33
CA THR A 55 -2.40 -0.47 5.70
C THR A 55 -1.20 -0.91 6.52
N PHE A 56 -1.05 -0.31 7.71
CA PHE A 56 0.07 -0.59 8.59
C PHE A 56 -0.39 -0.77 10.04
N THR A 57 -0.04 -1.91 10.62
CA THR A 57 -0.30 -2.22 12.03
C THR A 57 0.97 -2.70 12.70
N TYR A 58 1.09 -2.44 14.00
CA TYR A 58 2.19 -2.99 14.79
C TYR A 58 1.80 -3.21 16.25
N SER A 59 2.48 -4.14 16.88
CA SER A 59 2.42 -4.37 18.32
C SER A 59 3.81 -4.31 18.96
N VAL A 60 3.89 -4.02 20.24
CA VAL A 60 5.14 -4.06 21.01
C VAL A 60 4.96 -4.90 22.27
N ARG A 61 5.94 -5.74 22.56
CA ARG A 61 6.02 -6.50 23.82
C ARG A 61 6.87 -5.75 24.81
N LYS A 62 6.45 -5.71 26.06
CA LYS A 62 7.21 -5.11 27.16
C LYS A 62 7.44 -6.12 28.28
N THR A 63 8.63 -6.07 28.87
CA THR A 63 8.99 -6.77 30.11
C THR A 63 9.65 -5.76 31.04
N ASP A 64 9.19 -5.69 32.30
CA ASP A 64 9.68 -4.74 33.31
C ASP A 64 9.72 -3.28 32.78
N ASN A 65 8.63 -2.88 32.10
CA ASN A 65 8.44 -1.55 31.49
C ASN A 65 9.40 -1.19 30.34
N ARG A 66 10.18 -2.16 29.83
CA ARG A 66 11.08 -2.00 28.69
C ARG A 66 10.53 -2.75 27.47
N ILE A 67 10.64 -2.13 26.30
CA ILE A 67 10.29 -2.78 25.03
C ILE A 67 11.35 -3.87 24.75
N THR A 68 10.90 -5.11 24.59
CA THR A 68 11.73 -6.29 24.36
C THR A 68 11.52 -6.90 22.98
N ASP A 69 10.41 -6.55 22.32
CA ASP A 69 10.08 -7.09 20.99
C ASP A 69 9.02 -6.22 20.31
N PHE A 70 8.88 -6.36 18.99
CA PHE A 70 7.78 -5.79 18.21
C PHE A 70 7.43 -6.71 17.04
N ASP A 71 6.18 -6.63 16.63
CA ASP A 71 5.68 -7.21 15.37
C ASP A 71 5.07 -6.09 14.55
N ALA A 72 5.18 -6.15 13.21
CA ALA A 72 4.70 -5.11 12.31
C ALA A 72 4.26 -5.73 10.98
N GLN A 73 3.07 -5.32 10.52
CA GLN A 73 2.47 -5.81 9.27
C GLN A 73 2.09 -4.62 8.39
N ALA A 74 2.33 -4.75 7.10
CA ALA A 74 1.99 -3.77 6.10
C ALA A 74 1.42 -4.47 4.87
N GLU A 75 0.28 -4.00 4.35
CA GLU A 75 -0.43 -4.58 3.21
C GLU A 75 -0.84 -3.49 2.22
N ALA A 76 -0.91 -3.84 0.93
CA ALA A 76 -1.42 -2.99 -0.12
C ALA A 76 -2.90 -3.29 -0.37
N TYR A 77 -3.74 -2.26 -0.27
CA TYR A 77 -5.17 -2.36 -0.56
C TYR A 77 -5.60 -1.40 -1.65
N PHE A 78 -6.49 -1.88 -2.49
CA PHE A 78 -7.31 -1.10 -3.40
C PHE A 78 -8.68 -0.86 -2.74
N TYR A 79 -9.16 0.39 -2.80
CA TYR A 79 -10.42 0.82 -2.18
C TYR A 79 -11.49 0.94 -3.25
N THR A 80 -12.39 -0.04 -3.32
CA THR A 80 -13.36 -0.16 -4.42
C THR A 80 -14.33 1.02 -4.46
N GLU A 81 -14.80 1.49 -3.29
CA GLU A 81 -15.78 2.58 -3.17
C GLU A 81 -15.17 3.98 -3.39
N ASP A 82 -13.84 4.10 -3.34
CA ASP A 82 -13.11 5.35 -3.61
C ASP A 82 -12.52 5.36 -5.04
N SER A 83 -12.55 4.22 -5.73
CA SER A 83 -12.06 4.06 -7.10
C SER A 83 -13.22 4.10 -8.08
N TRP A 84 -13.08 4.87 -9.16
CA TRP A 84 -14.16 5.09 -10.12
C TRP A 84 -13.63 5.20 -11.55
N TYR A 85 -14.50 5.03 -12.55
CA TYR A 85 -14.20 5.18 -13.96
C TYR A 85 -15.41 5.69 -14.74
N ILE A 86 -15.17 6.28 -15.92
CA ILE A 86 -16.19 6.73 -16.87
C ILE A 86 -16.14 5.76 -18.06
N GLU A 87 -17.16 4.91 -18.19
CA GLU A 87 -17.22 3.78 -19.13
C GLU A 87 -16.88 4.17 -20.57
N ASP A 88 -17.53 5.23 -21.07
CA ASP A 88 -17.36 5.71 -22.46
C ASP A 88 -15.96 6.30 -22.74
N ARG A 89 -15.15 6.55 -21.70
CA ARG A 89 -13.80 7.12 -21.80
C ARG A 89 -12.71 6.08 -21.54
N CYS A 90 -13.06 4.87 -21.12
CA CYS A 90 -12.12 3.86 -20.64
C CYS A 90 -11.97 2.69 -21.62
N ASN A 91 -10.81 2.04 -21.56
CA ASN A 91 -10.45 0.85 -22.33
C ASN A 91 -9.37 0.05 -21.58
N ASP A 92 -8.92 -1.07 -22.12
CA ASP A 92 -7.92 -1.95 -21.48
C ASP A 92 -6.58 -1.25 -21.23
N HIS A 93 -6.22 -0.25 -22.07
CA HIS A 93 -4.98 0.50 -21.85
C HIS A 93 -5.06 1.39 -20.63
N ILE A 94 -6.21 2.03 -20.38
CA ILE A 94 -6.47 2.81 -19.17
C ILE A 94 -6.58 1.89 -17.96
N LEU A 95 -7.22 0.73 -18.07
CA LEU A 95 -7.25 -0.26 -16.99
C LEU A 95 -5.83 -0.71 -16.59
N ALA A 96 -4.95 -0.92 -17.56
CA ALA A 96 -3.56 -1.25 -17.29
C ALA A 96 -2.80 -0.09 -16.59
N HIS A 97 -3.17 1.18 -16.88
CA HIS A 97 -2.65 2.34 -16.16
C HIS A 97 -3.09 2.32 -14.69
N GLU A 98 -4.37 2.11 -14.43
CA GLU A 98 -4.93 2.02 -13.09
C GLU A 98 -4.38 0.83 -12.29
N GLN A 99 -4.21 -0.32 -12.94
CA GLN A 99 -3.55 -1.48 -12.33
C GLN A 99 -2.12 -1.14 -11.90
N LEU A 100 -1.39 -0.37 -12.70
CA LEU A 100 -0.01 -0.02 -12.38
C LEU A 100 0.10 0.90 -11.15
N HIS A 101 -0.88 1.77 -10.89
CA HIS A 101 -1.00 2.50 -9.64
C HIS A 101 -1.06 1.54 -8.44
N PHE A 102 -1.85 0.48 -8.53
CA PHE A 102 -1.95 -0.52 -7.49
C PHE A 102 -0.67 -1.36 -7.35
N ASP A 103 -0.01 -1.70 -8.47
CA ASP A 103 1.28 -2.40 -8.48
C ASP A 103 2.41 -1.52 -7.85
N ILE A 104 2.38 -0.19 -8.04
CA ILE A 104 3.29 0.78 -7.37
C ILE A 104 3.05 0.78 -5.85
N THR A 105 1.79 0.69 -5.42
CA THR A 105 1.45 0.60 -3.98
C THR A 105 2.06 -0.67 -3.37
N GLU A 106 1.91 -1.83 -4.01
CA GLU A 106 2.54 -3.08 -3.56
C GLU A 106 4.07 -2.99 -3.54
N LEU A 107 4.69 -2.36 -4.54
CA LEU A 107 6.13 -2.16 -4.55
C LEU A 107 6.59 -1.41 -3.28
N HIS A 108 5.87 -0.38 -2.87
CA HIS A 108 6.18 0.37 -1.66
C HIS A 108 5.90 -0.42 -0.39
N VAL A 109 4.90 -1.30 -0.38
CA VAL A 109 4.69 -2.26 0.72
C VAL A 109 5.86 -3.21 0.85
N ARG A 110 6.38 -3.79 -0.25
CA ARG A 110 7.57 -4.66 -0.22
C ARG A 110 8.81 -3.90 0.26
N ILE A 111 9.03 -2.68 -0.19
CA ILE A 111 10.11 -1.80 0.29
C ILE A 111 9.93 -1.52 1.79
N PHE A 112 8.72 -1.28 2.23
CA PHE A 112 8.43 -1.04 3.65
C PHE A 112 8.74 -2.27 4.49
N ARG A 113 8.28 -3.46 4.11
CA ARG A 113 8.58 -4.74 4.78
C ARG A 113 10.09 -5.02 4.82
N TYR A 114 10.80 -4.74 3.72
CA TYR A 114 12.26 -4.82 3.67
C TYR A 114 12.92 -3.92 4.70
N ARG A 115 12.45 -2.69 4.88
CA ARG A 115 12.98 -1.74 5.89
C ARG A 115 12.57 -2.14 7.31
N LEU A 116 11.32 -2.59 7.53
CA LEU A 116 10.85 -3.11 8.81
C LEU A 116 11.70 -4.28 9.31
N ALA A 117 12.05 -5.23 8.44
CA ALA A 117 12.87 -6.39 8.75
C ALA A 117 14.31 -6.02 9.20
N ARG A 118 14.75 -4.77 9.02
CA ARG A 118 16.07 -4.26 9.42
C ARG A 118 16.05 -3.42 10.68
N LEU A 119 14.87 -3.11 11.19
CA LEU A 119 14.75 -2.40 12.46
C LEU A 119 15.18 -3.30 13.62
N GLN A 120 15.89 -2.73 14.56
CA GLN A 120 16.24 -3.40 15.80
C GLN A 120 15.36 -2.90 16.95
N VAL A 121 15.06 -3.82 17.86
CA VAL A 121 14.28 -3.48 19.05
C VAL A 121 14.97 -2.35 19.83
N SER A 122 14.22 -1.31 20.12
CA SER A 122 14.69 -0.16 20.90
C SER A 122 13.55 0.46 21.70
N GLN A 123 13.87 1.28 22.70
CA GLN A 123 12.85 1.99 23.47
C GLN A 123 12.11 3.04 22.62
N ASN A 124 12.70 3.45 21.50
CA ASN A 124 12.12 4.39 20.53
C ASN A 124 11.46 3.71 19.31
N ILE A 125 11.28 2.37 19.35
CA ILE A 125 10.79 1.61 18.17
C ILE A 125 9.47 2.15 17.61
N LYS A 126 8.54 2.58 18.46
CA LYS A 126 7.26 3.16 18.01
C LYS A 126 7.46 4.43 17.16
N ALA A 127 8.36 5.31 17.58
CA ALA A 127 8.68 6.52 16.83
C ALA A 127 9.37 6.17 15.50
N GLN A 128 10.28 5.20 15.50
CA GLN A 128 10.95 4.70 14.28
C GLN A 128 9.94 4.10 13.28
N LEU A 129 9.02 3.26 13.76
CA LEU A 129 7.96 2.66 12.95
C LEU A 129 7.06 3.73 12.30
N ASN A 130 6.60 4.70 13.09
CA ASN A 130 5.77 5.80 12.59
C ASN A 130 6.51 6.70 11.60
N THR A 131 7.80 6.98 11.85
CA THR A 131 8.63 7.77 10.92
C THR A 131 8.82 7.04 9.60
N LEU A 132 9.11 5.74 9.67
CA LEU A 132 9.29 4.91 8.48
C LEU A 132 8.00 4.82 7.66
N HIS A 133 6.85 4.62 8.31
CA HIS A 133 5.54 4.60 7.64
C HIS A 133 5.25 5.92 6.91
N LYS A 134 5.50 7.07 7.56
CA LYS A 134 5.34 8.38 6.91
C LYS A 134 6.27 8.55 5.71
N ALA A 135 7.51 8.11 5.83
CA ALA A 135 8.48 8.21 4.73
C ALA A 135 8.06 7.38 3.51
N VAL A 136 7.62 6.12 3.74
CA VAL A 136 7.17 5.24 2.65
C VAL A 136 5.91 5.76 1.97
N ASN A 137 4.94 6.31 2.73
CA ASN A 137 3.75 6.92 2.12
C ASN A 137 4.10 8.15 1.27
N LYS A 138 5.08 8.95 1.71
CA LYS A 138 5.56 10.07 0.89
C LYS A 138 6.23 9.58 -0.40
N GLU A 139 7.10 8.58 -0.32
CA GLU A 139 7.77 7.98 -1.48
C GLU A 139 6.75 7.37 -2.46
N LEU A 140 5.70 6.71 -1.95
CA LEU A 140 4.57 6.22 -2.74
C LEU A 140 3.88 7.36 -3.49
N ALA A 141 3.49 8.41 -2.79
CA ALA A 141 2.81 9.56 -3.40
C ALA A 141 3.69 10.24 -4.46
N ASP A 142 4.98 10.41 -4.18
CA ASP A 142 5.94 10.98 -5.13
C ASP A 142 6.05 10.11 -6.41
N MET A 143 6.12 8.78 -6.28
CA MET A 143 6.20 7.85 -7.42
C MET A 143 4.90 7.82 -8.22
N GLN A 144 3.73 7.82 -7.59
CA GLN A 144 2.43 7.92 -8.25
C GLN A 144 2.35 9.19 -9.10
N SER A 145 2.71 10.33 -8.52
CA SER A 145 2.71 11.62 -9.23
C SER A 145 3.70 11.67 -10.40
N GLN A 146 4.88 11.04 -10.27
CA GLN A 146 5.84 10.92 -11.36
C GLN A 146 5.30 10.04 -12.49
N TYR A 147 4.67 8.93 -12.15
CA TYR A 147 4.06 8.03 -13.12
C TYR A 147 2.98 8.75 -13.95
N ASP A 148 2.05 9.43 -13.29
CA ASP A 148 1.00 10.21 -13.96
C ASP A 148 1.59 11.28 -14.87
N THR A 149 2.55 12.04 -14.35
CA THR A 149 3.17 13.13 -15.11
C THR A 149 3.89 12.62 -16.37
N GLN A 150 4.67 11.54 -16.24
CA GLN A 150 5.49 11.01 -17.35
C GLN A 150 4.66 10.24 -18.35
N SER A 151 3.67 9.46 -17.88
CA SER A 151 2.72 8.78 -18.76
C SER A 151 1.65 9.72 -19.34
N GLN A 152 1.61 11.00 -18.90
CA GLN A 152 0.56 11.96 -19.23
C GLN A 152 -0.84 11.39 -18.97
N ASN A 153 -1.03 10.81 -17.78
CA ASN A 153 -2.26 10.11 -17.37
C ASN A 153 -2.72 9.11 -18.46
N SER A 154 -1.86 8.15 -18.80
CA SER A 154 -2.05 7.10 -19.81
C SER A 154 -1.95 7.52 -21.29
N ILE A 155 -1.86 8.80 -21.63
CA ILE A 155 -1.77 9.24 -23.01
C ILE A 155 -0.45 8.81 -23.66
N ASN A 156 0.67 8.89 -22.94
CA ASN A 156 1.98 8.47 -23.41
C ASN A 156 2.19 6.97 -23.20
N LYS A 157 1.81 6.18 -24.19
CA LYS A 157 1.87 4.71 -24.13
C LYS A 157 3.30 4.17 -23.98
N GLU A 158 4.28 4.84 -24.56
CA GLU A 158 5.68 4.43 -24.48
C GLU A 158 6.20 4.57 -23.04
N GLU A 159 5.96 5.70 -22.41
CA GLU A 159 6.36 5.92 -21.01
C GLU A 159 5.59 5.00 -20.06
N GLN A 160 4.30 4.76 -20.28
CA GLN A 160 3.54 3.79 -19.50
C GLN A 160 4.17 2.39 -19.59
N ALA A 161 4.60 1.95 -20.78
CA ALA A 161 5.26 0.66 -20.94
C ALA A 161 6.63 0.59 -20.21
N LYS A 162 7.40 1.69 -20.23
CA LYS A 162 8.67 1.78 -19.46
C LYS A 162 8.40 1.69 -17.96
N TRP A 163 7.39 2.38 -17.47
CA TRP A 163 6.96 2.31 -16.07
C TRP A 163 6.52 0.91 -15.67
N ALA A 164 5.72 0.24 -16.50
CA ALA A 164 5.28 -1.13 -16.25
C ALA A 164 6.47 -2.11 -16.13
N ALA A 165 7.46 -1.98 -17.02
CA ALA A 165 8.70 -2.77 -16.96
C ALA A 165 9.50 -2.46 -15.68
N TYR A 166 9.67 -1.18 -15.34
CA TYR A 166 10.37 -0.74 -14.13
C TYR A 166 9.73 -1.27 -12.86
N VAL A 167 8.40 -1.15 -12.72
CA VAL A 167 7.67 -1.64 -11.53
C VAL A 167 7.77 -3.15 -11.45
N THR A 168 7.59 -3.87 -12.55
CA THR A 168 7.71 -5.34 -12.61
C THR A 168 9.09 -5.81 -12.16
N GLU A 169 10.16 -5.17 -12.64
CA GLU A 169 11.53 -5.50 -12.23
C GLU A 169 11.76 -5.27 -10.73
N ASN A 170 11.26 -4.14 -10.20
CA ASN A 170 11.41 -3.84 -8.78
C ASN A 170 10.53 -4.72 -7.88
N LEU A 171 9.32 -5.09 -8.28
CA LEU A 171 8.52 -6.10 -7.58
C LEU A 171 9.28 -7.43 -7.47
N LYS A 172 9.92 -7.86 -8.54
CA LYS A 172 10.78 -9.06 -8.56
C LYS A 172 11.99 -8.92 -7.64
N LYS A 173 12.65 -7.76 -7.63
CA LYS A 173 13.80 -7.47 -6.75
C LYS A 173 13.45 -7.60 -5.27
N PHE A 174 12.22 -7.23 -4.89
CA PHE A 174 11.71 -7.34 -3.52
C PHE A 174 10.77 -8.54 -3.32
N GLU A 175 10.86 -9.61 -4.13
CA GLU A 175 9.98 -10.78 -4.06
C GLU A 175 9.98 -11.46 -2.70
N ALA A 176 11.12 -11.48 -1.99
CA ALA A 176 11.23 -12.03 -0.64
C ALA A 176 10.36 -11.31 0.41
N TYR A 177 9.82 -10.14 0.07
CA TYR A 177 8.97 -9.30 0.93
C TYR A 177 7.52 -9.21 0.44
N LYS A 178 7.14 -10.06 -0.52
CA LYS A 178 5.76 -10.23 -0.97
C LYS A 178 4.87 -10.74 0.16
N SER A 179 3.58 -10.39 0.12
CA SER A 179 2.57 -10.98 1.00
C SER A 179 2.58 -12.50 0.88
N GLN A 180 2.62 -13.20 2.00
CA GLN A 180 2.42 -14.65 2.04
C GLN A 180 0.90 -14.86 2.18
N GLN A 181 0.27 -15.18 1.08
CA GLN A 181 -1.14 -15.59 1.02
C GLN A 181 -1.25 -17.09 1.20
#